data_6f94688ea1d6e875d835e17b8431b275
#
_entry.id   6f94688ea1d6e875d835e17b8431b275
#
_cell.length_a   1.000
_cell.length_b   1.000
_cell.length_c   1.000
_cell.angle_alpha   90.00
_cell.angle_beta   90.00
_cell.angle_gamma   90.00
#
_symmetry.space_group_name_H-M   'P 1'
#
loop_
_entity.id
_entity.type
_entity.pdbx_description
1 polymer ?
#
loop_
_entity_poly.entity_id
_entity_poly.type
_entity_poly.pdbx_seq_one_letter_code
_entity_poly.pdbx_strand_id
1 'polypeptide(L)'
;MNILITGGCGFLGARLARTLLAGGSLALAGSAAQPVSRITLADRVPPPADLAADARVQFVQGDLYEQAGNGALPLADTDAVFHLAAAVSGECEADFDLGMRSNLDTTRALLDACRRAGHAPVFVFSSSVAVFGDSPEQRLPAVIEDTTLPTPQNSYGIQKFIGEQL
;
A
#
# COMPACT_ATOMS: atom_id res chain seq x y z
N MET A 1 5.06 -10.86 14.91
CA MET A 1 4.39 -10.44 13.67
C MET A 1 5.34 -9.60 12.84
N ASN A 2 5.49 -9.92 11.57
CA ASN A 2 6.34 -9.22 10.61
C ASN A 2 5.46 -8.44 9.63
N ILE A 3 5.74 -7.16 9.46
CA ILE A 3 4.89 -6.23 8.71
C ILE A 3 5.72 -5.59 7.60
N LEU A 4 5.20 -5.54 6.38
CA LEU A 4 5.74 -4.76 5.27
C LEU A 4 4.88 -3.52 5.05
N ILE A 5 5.51 -2.34 4.98
CA ILE A 5 4.86 -1.08 4.63
C ILE A 5 5.53 -0.52 3.38
N THR A 6 4.86 -0.52 2.26
CA THR A 6 5.35 0.15 1.04
C THR A 6 4.97 1.63 1.08
N GLY A 7 5.83 2.51 0.55
CA GLY A 7 5.71 3.94 0.84
C GLY A 7 5.95 4.24 2.32
N GLY A 8 6.74 3.37 2.98
CA GLY A 8 6.90 3.33 4.43
C GLY A 8 7.61 4.55 5.03
N CYS A 9 8.36 5.29 4.22
CA CYS A 9 9.08 6.50 4.65
C CYS A 9 8.29 7.78 4.35
N GLY A 10 7.18 7.70 3.62
CA GLY A 10 6.26 8.80 3.37
C GLY A 10 5.42 9.16 4.60
N PHE A 11 4.59 10.21 4.46
CA PHE A 11 3.78 10.75 5.56
C PHE A 11 2.91 9.70 6.27
N LEU A 12 2.11 8.94 5.52
CA LEU A 12 1.23 7.92 6.09
C LEU A 12 2.01 6.69 6.57
N GLY A 13 2.98 6.22 5.78
CA GLY A 13 3.77 5.03 6.10
C GLY A 13 4.59 5.20 7.37
N ALA A 14 5.30 6.33 7.52
CA ALA A 14 6.08 6.62 8.71
C ALA A 14 5.17 6.80 9.97
N ARG A 15 3.99 7.42 9.80
CA ARG A 15 3.02 7.53 10.90
C ARG A 15 2.50 6.16 11.33
N LEU A 16 2.13 5.31 10.38
CA LEU A 16 1.68 3.94 10.65
C LEU A 16 2.77 3.13 11.36
N ALA A 17 4.01 3.18 10.87
CA ALA A 17 5.14 2.50 11.50
C ALA A 17 5.31 2.92 12.97
N ARG A 18 5.30 4.23 13.26
CA ARG A 18 5.38 4.73 14.65
C ARG A 18 4.23 4.23 15.52
N THR A 19 3.01 4.23 14.99
CA THR A 19 1.82 3.75 15.72
C THR A 19 1.94 2.26 16.06
N LEU A 20 2.38 1.44 15.11
CA LEU A 20 2.59 0.00 15.32
C LEU A 20 3.72 -0.29 16.31
N LEU A 21 4.83 0.45 16.23
CA LEU A 21 5.96 0.33 17.16
C LEU A 21 5.57 0.72 18.60
N ALA A 22 4.81 1.81 18.74
CA ALA A 22 4.33 2.29 20.04
C ALA A 22 3.27 1.36 20.66
N GLY A 23 2.36 0.82 19.84
CA GLY A 23 1.34 -0.14 20.27
C GLY A 23 1.90 -1.52 20.62
N GLY A 24 3.05 -1.87 20.05
CA GLY A 24 3.79 -3.09 20.32
C GLY A 24 3.12 -4.38 19.86
N SER A 25 1.85 -4.38 19.48
CA SER A 25 1.09 -5.54 19.02
C SER A 25 0.02 -5.16 18.00
N LEU A 26 -0.38 -6.14 17.18
CA LEU A 26 -1.45 -6.00 16.18
C LEU A 26 -2.28 -7.29 16.13
N ALA A 27 -3.60 -7.16 15.98
CA ALA A 27 -4.52 -8.25 15.68
C ALA A 27 -4.89 -8.21 14.18
N LEU A 28 -4.78 -9.31 13.47
CA LEU A 28 -5.15 -9.44 12.06
C LEU A 28 -6.35 -10.35 11.90
N ALA A 29 -7.30 -9.96 11.06
CA ALA A 29 -8.45 -10.77 10.63
C ALA A 29 -9.18 -11.50 11.78
N GLY A 30 -9.37 -10.82 12.91
CA GLY A 30 -10.05 -11.40 14.09
C GLY A 30 -9.20 -12.34 14.95
N SER A 31 -7.91 -12.48 14.64
CA SER A 31 -6.98 -13.25 15.49
C SER A 31 -6.63 -12.50 16.79
N ALA A 32 -6.07 -13.22 17.77
CA ALA A 32 -5.49 -12.57 18.95
C ALA A 32 -4.34 -11.65 18.58
N ALA A 33 -4.20 -10.53 19.30
CA ALA A 33 -3.10 -9.59 19.09
C ALA A 33 -1.75 -10.27 19.33
N GLN A 34 -0.83 -10.07 18.40
CA GLN A 34 0.54 -10.61 18.47
C GLN A 34 1.57 -9.47 18.49
N PRO A 35 2.71 -9.65 19.19
CA PRO A 35 3.77 -8.65 19.21
C PRO A 35 4.28 -8.31 17.81
N VAL A 36 4.52 -7.02 17.55
CA VAL A 36 5.20 -6.54 16.35
C VAL A 36 6.70 -6.80 16.51
N SER A 37 7.21 -7.78 15.76
CA SER A 37 8.62 -8.21 15.83
C SER A 37 9.49 -7.48 14.82
N ARG A 38 8.95 -7.20 13.62
CA ARG A 38 9.68 -6.50 12.55
C ARG A 38 8.73 -5.66 11.72
N ILE A 39 9.19 -4.45 11.35
CA ILE A 39 8.55 -3.61 10.33
C ILE A 39 9.56 -3.36 9.22
N THR A 40 9.26 -3.83 8.02
CA THR A 40 10.05 -3.52 6.83
C THR A 40 9.43 -2.32 6.12
N LEU A 41 10.20 -1.25 5.96
CA LEU A 41 9.82 -0.06 5.19
C LEU A 41 10.43 -0.18 3.78
N ALA A 42 9.59 -0.30 2.77
CA ALA A 42 10.02 -0.28 1.37
C ALA A 42 9.71 1.09 0.75
N ASP A 43 10.74 1.82 0.32
CA ASP A 43 10.61 3.18 -0.21
C ASP A 43 11.82 3.58 -1.05
N ARG A 44 11.68 4.63 -1.86
CA ARG A 44 12.78 5.25 -2.59
C ARG A 44 13.65 6.16 -1.72
N VAL A 45 13.03 6.78 -0.70
CA VAL A 45 13.70 7.70 0.23
C VAL A 45 14.02 7.00 1.56
N PRO A 46 15.10 7.40 2.24
CA PRO A 46 15.46 6.80 3.53
C PRO A 46 14.42 7.12 4.62
N PRO A 47 14.29 6.25 5.64
CA PRO A 47 13.36 6.48 6.73
C PRO A 47 13.78 7.67 7.61
N PRO A 48 12.83 8.32 8.29
CA PRO A 48 13.13 9.28 9.36
C PRO A 48 14.04 8.68 10.44
N ALA A 49 14.90 9.51 11.03
CA ALA A 49 15.95 9.08 11.95
C ALA A 49 15.43 8.26 13.16
N ASP A 50 14.26 8.61 13.68
CA ASP A 50 13.62 7.89 14.78
C ASP A 50 13.22 6.46 14.39
N LEU A 51 12.73 6.25 13.17
CA LEU A 51 12.40 4.92 12.65
C LEU A 51 13.67 4.13 12.30
N ALA A 52 14.68 4.80 11.73
CA ALA A 52 15.95 4.16 11.43
C ALA A 52 16.70 3.65 12.68
N ALA A 53 16.45 4.27 13.84
CA ALA A 53 17.08 3.90 15.11
C ALA A 53 16.37 2.75 15.85
N ASP A 54 15.14 2.37 15.50
CA ASP A 54 14.42 1.26 16.14
C ASP A 54 14.90 -0.09 15.60
N ALA A 55 15.40 -0.96 16.47
CA ALA A 55 15.95 -2.26 16.09
C ALA A 55 14.95 -3.19 15.39
N ARG A 56 13.66 -2.94 15.50
CA ARG A 56 12.59 -3.70 14.81
C ARG A 56 12.35 -3.21 13.38
N VAL A 57 12.94 -2.07 12.97
CA VAL A 57 12.74 -1.49 11.64
C VAL A 57 13.84 -1.96 10.71
N GLN A 58 13.43 -2.45 9.55
CA GLN A 58 14.30 -2.74 8.42
C GLN A 58 13.92 -1.84 7.24
N PHE A 59 14.89 -1.48 6.42
CA PHE A 59 14.68 -0.62 5.27
C PHE A 59 15.12 -1.31 3.98
N VAL A 60 14.24 -1.34 2.99
CA VAL A 60 14.53 -1.81 1.63
C VAL A 60 14.37 -0.61 0.69
N GLN A 61 15.53 -0.05 0.27
CA GLN A 61 15.52 1.13 -0.60
C GLN A 61 15.41 0.73 -2.07
N GLY A 62 14.55 1.41 -2.82
CA GLY A 62 14.49 1.28 -4.28
C GLY A 62 13.10 1.45 -4.88
N ASP A 63 13.02 1.14 -6.16
CA ASP A 63 11.75 1.08 -6.90
C ASP A 63 10.97 -0.16 -6.49
N LEU A 64 9.74 0.02 -6.04
CA LEU A 64 8.91 -1.08 -5.51
C LEU A 64 8.55 -2.13 -6.58
N TYR A 65 8.35 -1.70 -7.83
CA TYR A 65 8.08 -2.62 -8.94
C TYR A 65 9.25 -3.59 -9.14
N GLU A 66 10.49 -3.06 -9.14
CA GLU A 66 11.70 -3.86 -9.26
C GLU A 66 11.89 -4.79 -8.03
N GLN A 67 11.66 -4.27 -6.82
CA GLN A 67 11.76 -5.05 -5.58
C GLN A 67 10.77 -6.22 -5.53
N ALA A 68 9.54 -6.02 -6.01
CA ALA A 68 8.53 -7.08 -6.11
C ALA A 68 8.93 -8.16 -7.15
N GLY A 69 9.62 -7.75 -8.22
CA GLY A 69 10.08 -8.65 -9.29
C GLY A 69 11.31 -9.48 -8.93
N ASN A 70 12.27 -8.91 -8.19
CA ASN A 70 13.59 -9.50 -7.93
C ASN A 70 13.72 -10.23 -6.58
N GLY A 71 12.64 -10.28 -5.77
CA GLY A 71 12.64 -10.97 -4.48
C GLY A 71 13.32 -10.21 -3.34
N ALA A 72 13.54 -8.89 -3.46
CA ALA A 72 14.15 -8.08 -2.41
C ALA A 72 13.25 -7.90 -1.18
N LEU A 73 11.93 -8.07 -1.34
CA LEU A 73 10.98 -7.94 -0.23
C LEU A 73 10.88 -9.24 0.57
N PRO A 74 10.88 -9.18 1.92
CA PRO A 74 10.87 -10.37 2.78
C PRO A 74 9.46 -10.98 2.91
N LEU A 75 8.82 -11.32 1.77
CA LEU A 75 7.42 -11.75 1.74
C LEU A 75 7.17 -13.16 2.30
N ALA A 76 8.20 -14.02 2.33
CA ALA A 76 8.06 -15.40 2.78
C ALA A 76 7.68 -15.55 4.26
N ASP A 77 7.96 -14.53 5.07
CA ASP A 77 7.65 -14.50 6.51
C ASP A 77 6.88 -13.23 6.93
N THR A 78 6.27 -12.52 5.95
CA THR A 78 5.47 -11.32 6.22
C THR A 78 4.03 -11.69 6.53
N ASP A 79 3.53 -11.26 7.70
CA ASP A 79 2.16 -11.53 8.15
C ASP A 79 1.14 -10.51 7.60
N ALA A 80 1.58 -9.25 7.43
CA ALA A 80 0.74 -8.18 6.88
C ALA A 80 1.52 -7.27 5.92
N VAL A 81 0.87 -6.87 4.83
CA VAL A 81 1.35 -5.86 3.88
C VAL A 81 0.41 -4.66 3.91
N PHE A 82 0.96 -3.48 4.23
CA PHE A 82 0.28 -2.20 4.04
C PHE A 82 0.83 -1.54 2.78
N HIS A 83 0.06 -1.60 1.71
CA HIS A 83 0.46 -1.04 0.42
C HIS A 83 0.00 0.42 0.30
N LEU A 84 0.90 1.34 0.67
CA LEU A 84 0.65 2.79 0.68
C LEU A 84 1.44 3.52 -0.42
N ALA A 85 2.41 2.86 -1.07
CA ALA A 85 3.16 3.44 -2.18
C ALA A 85 2.24 3.69 -3.38
N ALA A 86 2.22 4.91 -3.88
CA ALA A 86 1.46 5.30 -5.06
C ALA A 86 1.99 6.63 -5.62
N ALA A 87 1.85 6.83 -6.93
CA ALA A 87 1.86 8.16 -7.52
C ALA A 87 0.53 8.85 -7.22
N VAL A 88 0.56 10.15 -6.91
CA VAL A 88 -0.66 10.92 -6.59
C VAL A 88 -1.37 11.39 -7.85
N SER A 89 -2.64 11.82 -7.70
CA SER A 89 -3.50 12.19 -8.82
C SER A 89 -2.85 13.18 -9.78
N GLY A 90 -2.24 14.26 -9.27
CA GLY A 90 -1.59 15.26 -10.12
C GLY A 90 -0.41 14.71 -10.94
N GLU A 91 0.36 13.77 -10.39
CA GLU A 91 1.46 13.11 -11.12
C GLU A 91 0.90 12.19 -12.21
N CYS A 92 -0.17 11.44 -11.93
CA CYS A 92 -0.79 10.53 -12.89
C CYS A 92 -1.45 11.26 -14.07
N GLU A 93 -1.99 12.46 -13.84
CA GLU A 93 -2.57 13.27 -14.91
C GLU A 93 -1.49 13.98 -15.74
N ALA A 94 -0.34 14.30 -15.13
CA ALA A 94 0.80 14.88 -15.84
C ALA A 94 1.60 13.82 -16.63
N ASP A 95 1.67 12.59 -16.13
CA ASP A 95 2.40 11.46 -16.73
C ASP A 95 1.59 10.17 -16.55
N PHE A 96 0.87 9.81 -17.60
CA PHE A 96 0.01 8.62 -17.63
C PHE A 96 0.80 7.33 -17.39
N ASP A 97 1.97 7.18 -18.03
CA ASP A 97 2.79 5.98 -17.93
C ASP A 97 3.39 5.81 -16.52
N LEU A 98 3.79 6.92 -15.88
CA LEU A 98 4.18 6.93 -14.47
C LEU A 98 3.04 6.43 -13.58
N GLY A 99 1.82 6.93 -13.81
CA GLY A 99 0.64 6.52 -13.06
C GLY A 99 0.37 5.02 -13.22
N MET A 100 0.34 4.52 -14.46
CA MET A 100 0.11 3.10 -14.75
C MET A 100 1.17 2.21 -14.08
N ARG A 101 2.45 2.55 -14.23
CA ARG A 101 3.54 1.80 -13.62
C ARG A 101 3.46 1.82 -12.09
N SER A 102 3.28 3.00 -11.50
CA SER A 102 3.35 3.16 -10.04
C SER A 102 2.13 2.60 -9.31
N ASN A 103 0.93 2.76 -9.88
CA ASN A 103 -0.31 2.42 -9.19
C ASN A 103 -0.87 1.05 -9.60
N LEU A 104 -0.79 0.70 -10.89
CA LEU A 104 -1.36 -0.56 -11.38
C LEU A 104 -0.31 -1.67 -11.44
N ASP A 105 0.76 -1.48 -12.22
CA ASP A 105 1.74 -2.55 -12.44
C ASP A 105 2.47 -2.92 -11.16
N THR A 106 2.81 -1.94 -10.33
CA THR A 106 3.45 -2.16 -9.03
C THR A 106 2.52 -2.91 -8.07
N THR A 107 1.23 -2.53 -7.99
CA THR A 107 0.24 -3.25 -7.17
C THR A 107 0.12 -4.70 -7.62
N ARG A 108 -0.04 -4.94 -8.92
CA ARG A 108 -0.10 -6.28 -9.49
C ARG A 108 1.18 -7.08 -9.21
N ALA A 109 2.35 -6.49 -9.43
CA ALA A 109 3.64 -7.16 -9.17
C ALA A 109 3.80 -7.55 -7.70
N LEU A 110 3.36 -6.69 -6.77
CA LEU A 110 3.41 -6.97 -5.33
C LEU A 110 2.45 -8.12 -4.93
N LEU A 111 1.22 -8.12 -5.44
CA LEU A 111 0.27 -9.21 -5.23
C LEU A 111 0.80 -10.54 -5.80
N ASP A 112 1.37 -10.53 -7.00
CA ASP A 112 2.03 -11.68 -7.60
C ASP A 112 3.23 -12.17 -6.76
N ALA A 113 4.01 -11.26 -6.20
CA ALA A 113 5.13 -11.61 -5.33
C ALA A 113 4.64 -12.27 -4.02
N CYS A 114 3.57 -11.76 -3.40
CA CYS A 114 2.92 -12.38 -2.24
C CYS A 114 2.44 -13.81 -2.59
N ARG A 115 1.79 -13.98 -3.73
CA ARG A 115 1.31 -15.28 -4.20
C ARG A 115 2.47 -16.27 -4.42
N ARG A 116 3.58 -15.83 -5.03
CA ARG A 116 4.77 -16.67 -5.27
C ARG A 116 5.51 -17.05 -3.98
N ALA A 117 5.47 -16.19 -2.96
CA ALA A 117 6.11 -16.46 -1.69
C ALA A 117 5.48 -17.65 -0.93
N GLY A 118 4.27 -18.09 -1.32
CA GLY A 118 3.57 -19.23 -0.71
C GLY A 118 3.04 -18.95 0.70
N HIS A 119 3.24 -17.75 1.20
CA HIS A 119 2.67 -17.23 2.43
C HIS A 119 1.62 -16.18 2.09
N ALA A 120 0.41 -16.30 2.65
CA ALA A 120 -0.71 -15.42 2.34
C ALA A 120 -0.84 -14.32 3.40
N PRO A 121 -0.11 -13.20 3.28
CA PRO A 121 -0.22 -12.11 4.24
C PRO A 121 -1.61 -11.43 4.16
N VAL A 122 -2.05 -10.84 5.25
CA VAL A 122 -3.17 -9.90 5.19
C VAL A 122 -2.72 -8.68 4.39
N PHE A 123 -3.40 -8.40 3.28
CA PHE A 123 -3.06 -7.30 2.38
C PHE A 123 -4.02 -6.13 2.56
N VAL A 124 -3.48 -4.97 2.96
CA VAL A 124 -4.23 -3.72 3.13
C VAL A 124 -3.81 -2.77 2.02
N PHE A 125 -4.73 -2.45 1.13
CA PHE A 125 -4.51 -1.55 0.01
C PHE A 125 -5.07 -0.15 0.30
N SER A 126 -4.27 0.89 0.06
CA SER A 126 -4.71 2.27 0.13
C SER A 126 -5.38 2.68 -1.17
N SER A 127 -6.70 2.66 -1.22
CA SER A 127 -7.47 3.21 -2.33
C SER A 127 -7.62 4.74 -2.23
N SER A 128 -8.61 5.31 -2.88
CA SER A 128 -8.84 6.76 -2.92
C SER A 128 -10.32 7.07 -3.13
N VAL A 129 -10.78 8.20 -2.62
CA VAL A 129 -12.10 8.76 -2.97
C VAL A 129 -12.23 9.08 -4.47
N ALA A 130 -11.12 9.17 -5.20
CA ALA A 130 -11.11 9.37 -6.66
C ALA A 130 -11.70 8.18 -7.45
N VAL A 131 -11.97 7.04 -6.80
CA VAL A 131 -12.75 5.94 -7.39
C VAL A 131 -14.21 6.31 -7.60
N PHE A 132 -14.68 7.35 -6.91
CA PHE A 132 -16.02 7.90 -7.08
C PHE A 132 -15.95 9.22 -7.84
N GLY A 133 -16.68 9.34 -8.93
CA GLY A 133 -16.77 10.55 -9.74
C GLY A 133 -18.20 10.87 -10.11
N ASP A 134 -18.54 12.14 -10.18
CA ASP A 134 -19.85 12.64 -10.59
C ASP A 134 -19.85 12.97 -12.09
N SER A 135 -20.83 12.47 -12.83
CA SER A 135 -21.04 12.81 -14.24
C SER A 135 -22.48 13.21 -14.51
N PRO A 136 -22.77 13.89 -15.63
CA PRO A 136 -24.17 14.20 -15.98
C PRO A 136 -25.08 12.98 -16.06
N GLU A 137 -24.54 11.84 -16.51
CA GLU A 137 -25.25 10.59 -16.72
C GLU A 137 -25.41 9.77 -15.42
N GLN A 138 -24.45 9.95 -14.49
CA GLN A 138 -24.43 9.20 -13.23
C GLN A 138 -24.00 10.11 -12.09
N ARG A 139 -24.98 10.57 -11.35
CA ARG A 139 -24.77 11.41 -10.17
C ARG A 139 -24.43 10.57 -8.97
N LEU A 140 -23.48 11.05 -8.17
CA LEU A 140 -23.18 10.45 -6.88
C LEU A 140 -24.33 10.71 -5.89
N PRO A 141 -24.62 9.75 -4.98
CA PRO A 141 -25.52 10.00 -3.88
C PRO A 141 -24.94 11.04 -2.91
N ALA A 142 -25.79 11.66 -2.10
CA ALA A 142 -25.36 12.65 -1.10
C ALA A 142 -24.41 12.05 -0.05
N VAL A 143 -24.45 10.74 0.16
CA VAL A 143 -23.58 9.99 1.06
C VAL A 143 -23.01 8.80 0.28
N ILE A 144 -21.70 8.65 0.32
CA ILE A 144 -21.00 7.49 -0.25
C ILE A 144 -21.03 6.36 0.80
N GLU A 145 -21.48 5.20 0.38
CA GLU A 145 -21.54 3.97 1.19
C GLU A 145 -20.76 2.86 0.51
N ASP A 146 -20.50 1.75 1.21
CA ASP A 146 -19.76 0.59 0.67
C ASP A 146 -20.43 -0.04 -0.57
N THR A 147 -21.73 0.20 -0.74
CA THR A 147 -22.50 -0.26 -1.91
C THR A 147 -22.56 0.75 -3.05
N THR A 148 -21.99 1.94 -2.88
CA THR A 148 -21.96 2.97 -3.93
C THR A 148 -21.10 2.49 -5.10
N LEU A 149 -21.68 2.52 -6.31
CA LEU A 149 -20.97 2.11 -7.51
C LEU A 149 -19.79 3.06 -7.80
N PRO A 150 -18.55 2.53 -7.91
CA PRO A 150 -17.41 3.34 -8.33
C PRO A 150 -17.56 3.83 -9.77
N THR A 151 -17.26 5.10 -9.99
CA THR A 151 -17.40 5.79 -11.28
C THR A 151 -16.22 6.73 -11.51
N PRO A 152 -14.96 6.22 -11.52
CA PRO A 152 -13.79 7.08 -11.62
C PRO A 152 -13.79 7.90 -12.92
N GLN A 153 -13.42 9.19 -12.82
CA GLN A 153 -13.45 10.13 -13.94
C GLN A 153 -12.06 10.55 -14.46
N ASN A 154 -11.01 10.00 -13.84
CA ASN A 154 -9.62 10.28 -14.22
C ASN A 154 -8.75 9.02 -14.15
N SER A 155 -7.54 9.08 -14.72
CA SER A 155 -6.63 7.94 -14.81
C SER A 155 -6.23 7.42 -13.43
N TYR A 156 -5.96 8.29 -12.48
CA TYR A 156 -5.63 7.93 -11.10
C TYR A 156 -6.76 7.13 -10.42
N GLY A 157 -8.00 7.63 -10.50
CA GLY A 157 -9.16 6.95 -9.95
C GLY A 157 -9.40 5.58 -10.58
N ILE A 158 -9.22 5.46 -11.90
CA ILE A 158 -9.30 4.18 -12.61
C ILE A 158 -8.23 3.21 -12.12
N GLN A 159 -6.97 3.65 -11.99
CA GLN A 159 -5.87 2.82 -11.49
C GLN A 159 -6.16 2.31 -10.07
N LYS A 160 -6.66 3.18 -9.18
CA LYS A 160 -7.04 2.80 -7.82
C LYS A 160 -8.20 1.81 -7.81
N PHE A 161 -9.23 2.04 -8.62
CA PHE A 161 -10.36 1.12 -8.73
C PHE A 161 -9.95 -0.26 -9.26
N ILE A 162 -9.07 -0.33 -10.26
CA ILE A 162 -8.53 -1.62 -10.71
C ILE A 162 -7.77 -2.32 -9.57
N GLY A 163 -6.99 -1.57 -8.77
CA GLY A 163 -6.31 -2.12 -7.60
C GLY A 163 -7.25 -2.72 -6.54
N GLU A 164 -8.44 -2.14 -6.37
CA GLU A 164 -9.49 -2.70 -5.50
C GLU A 164 -10.05 -4.04 -6.02
N GLN A 165 -10.03 -4.25 -7.35
CA GLN A 165 -10.58 -5.44 -7.98
C GLN A 165 -9.57 -6.60 -8.05
N LEU A 166 -8.27 -6.33 -7.88
CA LEU A 166 -7.21 -7.34 -7.89
C LEU A 166 -7.10 -8.08 -6.55
#